data_c8cd551c7ea2181713717acc3e9cc172
#
_entry.id   c8cd551c7ea2181713717acc3e9cc172
#
_cell.length_a   1.000
_cell.length_b   1.000
_cell.length_c   1.000
_cell.angle_alpha   90.00
_cell.angle_beta   90.00
_cell.angle_gamma   90.00
#
_symmetry.space_group_name_H-M   'P 1'
#
loop_
_entity.id
_entity.type
_entity.pdbx_description
1 polymer ?
#
loop_
_entity_poly.entity_id
_entity_poly.type
_entity_poly.pdbx_seq_one_letter_code
_entity_poly.pdbx_strand_id
1 'polypeptide(L)'
;MKQYVAIDITRVIAAILVITVHTDPLFHYSQDGNYFLVSVLARIAVPFFFVTSGFFFASKVRINYSFKEDLPQVIPVISRLIKLYVIWTLIYFPLQMYIWVKGGESWRYWLVYLQKAFFEGSYYTLWYLSALIFAMAFSFVLFKLCKPKIVLGITLMLFICGTFLQSYFDIFRSRELLSWYYTLFLTTRNGLLFGSFFVSLGMYISYFKKTRSQKYNIGFLFLSFVLLTFEAFNVQHLAFTKGNGMWFMLVPTVYFLFMTLLNVNLENHSSYHILRPLSFLMYVSHGLFLILFSKLYRIDSLLYFIVILLETCIFSVVLLFVSKKIPCFKKLY
;
A
#
# COMPACT_ATOMS: atom_id res chain seq x y z
N MET A 1 7.60 -16.43 16.17
CA MET A 1 6.46 -16.29 15.23
C MET A 1 6.62 -17.30 14.10
N LYS A 2 5.52 -17.93 13.66
CA LYS A 2 5.54 -18.78 12.46
C LYS A 2 5.93 -17.90 11.27
N GLN A 3 6.92 -18.31 10.48
CA GLN A 3 7.32 -17.60 9.26
C GLN A 3 6.42 -18.08 8.12
N TYR A 4 5.88 -17.15 7.36
CA TYR A 4 5.06 -17.41 6.19
C TYR A 4 5.86 -17.02 4.94
N VAL A 5 6.73 -17.93 4.48
CA VAL A 5 7.68 -17.70 3.38
C VAL A 5 6.97 -17.23 2.10
N ALA A 6 5.83 -17.86 1.76
CA ALA A 6 5.05 -17.46 0.58
C ALA A 6 4.57 -16.00 0.65
N ILE A 7 4.17 -15.52 1.85
CA ILE A 7 3.79 -14.12 2.06
C ILE A 7 5.02 -13.21 1.89
N ASP A 8 6.18 -13.61 2.43
CA ASP A 8 7.41 -12.80 2.36
C ASP A 8 7.92 -12.67 0.91
N ILE A 9 7.84 -13.74 0.10
CA ILE A 9 8.13 -13.70 -1.35
C ILE A 9 7.14 -12.78 -2.07
N THR A 10 5.85 -12.93 -1.81
CA THR A 10 4.82 -12.11 -2.44
C THR A 10 4.97 -10.63 -2.10
N ARG A 11 5.50 -10.27 -0.91
CA ARG A 11 5.83 -8.87 -0.57
C ARG A 11 6.89 -8.28 -1.50
N VAL A 12 7.89 -9.06 -1.92
CA VAL A 12 8.89 -8.59 -2.91
C VAL A 12 8.23 -8.39 -4.27
N ILE A 13 7.40 -9.35 -4.71
CA ILE A 13 6.62 -9.22 -5.95
C ILE A 13 5.73 -7.98 -5.88
N ALA A 14 5.04 -7.76 -4.76
CA ALA A 14 4.20 -6.57 -4.55
C ALA A 14 5.02 -5.27 -4.59
N ALA A 15 6.26 -5.25 -4.10
CA ALA A 15 7.14 -4.08 -4.22
C ALA A 15 7.53 -3.81 -5.69
N ILE A 16 7.78 -4.85 -6.49
CA ILE A 16 7.98 -4.72 -7.95
C ILE A 16 6.72 -4.14 -8.62
N LEU A 17 5.54 -4.65 -8.27
CA LEU A 17 4.27 -4.12 -8.80
C LEU A 17 4.03 -2.65 -8.40
N VAL A 18 4.48 -2.20 -7.23
CA VAL A 18 4.44 -0.77 -6.87
C VAL A 18 5.34 0.06 -7.79
N ILE A 19 6.56 -0.42 -8.11
CA ILE A 19 7.44 0.24 -9.09
C ILE A 19 6.76 0.30 -10.46
N THR A 20 6.11 -0.78 -10.88
CA THR A 20 5.33 -0.86 -12.13
C THR A 20 4.26 0.25 -12.22
N VAL A 21 3.52 0.52 -11.12
CA VAL A 21 2.50 1.59 -11.09
C VAL A 21 3.09 2.98 -11.37
N HIS A 22 4.36 3.20 -11.02
CA HIS A 22 5.00 4.51 -11.13
C HIS A 22 5.87 4.67 -12.38
N THR A 23 6.05 3.60 -13.16
CA THR A 23 6.90 3.59 -14.36
C THR A 23 6.15 3.38 -15.66
N ASP A 24 4.89 2.92 -15.61
CA ASP A 24 4.04 2.65 -16.79
C ASP A 24 4.79 1.87 -17.90
N PRO A 25 5.32 0.65 -17.62
CA PRO A 25 6.36 0.02 -18.46
C PRO A 25 5.93 -0.28 -19.90
N LEU A 26 4.63 -0.48 -20.14
CA LEU A 26 4.11 -0.77 -21.48
C LEU A 26 3.48 0.45 -22.18
N PHE A 27 3.64 1.66 -21.62
CA PHE A 27 3.01 2.87 -22.13
C PHE A 27 3.32 3.15 -23.62
N HIS A 28 4.57 2.94 -24.03
CA HIS A 28 5.00 3.14 -25.43
C HIS A 28 4.72 1.95 -26.35
N TYR A 29 4.24 0.82 -25.81
CA TYR A 29 4.06 -0.43 -26.57
C TYR A 29 2.59 -0.83 -26.73
N SER A 30 1.80 -0.73 -25.65
CA SER A 30 0.40 -1.12 -25.65
C SER A 30 -0.35 -0.38 -24.55
N GLN A 31 -1.31 0.45 -24.94
CA GLN A 31 -2.14 1.17 -23.96
C GLN A 31 -2.99 0.23 -23.10
N ASP A 32 -3.66 -0.74 -23.72
CA ASP A 32 -4.47 -1.70 -22.98
C ASP A 32 -3.63 -2.64 -22.14
N GLY A 33 -2.47 -3.09 -22.65
CA GLY A 33 -1.51 -3.88 -21.88
C GLY A 33 -0.96 -3.10 -20.69
N ASN A 34 -0.63 -1.82 -20.85
CA ASN A 34 -0.20 -0.96 -19.76
C ASN A 34 -1.33 -0.74 -18.75
N TYR A 35 -2.54 -0.49 -19.23
CA TYR A 35 -3.70 -0.34 -18.35
C TYR A 35 -3.95 -1.61 -17.53
N PHE A 36 -3.96 -2.78 -18.16
CA PHE A 36 -4.09 -4.06 -17.44
C PHE A 36 -3.00 -4.24 -16.39
N LEU A 37 -1.74 -3.99 -16.74
CA LEU A 37 -0.61 -4.18 -15.86
C LEU A 37 -0.64 -3.20 -14.66
N VAL A 38 -0.89 -1.93 -14.92
CA VAL A 38 -0.81 -0.83 -13.93
C VAL A 38 -2.11 -0.68 -13.14
N SER A 39 -3.27 -0.76 -13.81
CA SER A 39 -4.58 -0.45 -13.22
C SER A 39 -5.36 -1.67 -12.75
N VAL A 40 -4.91 -2.90 -13.09
CA VAL A 40 -5.52 -4.15 -12.61
C VAL A 40 -4.53 -4.90 -11.74
N LEU A 41 -3.48 -5.46 -12.34
CA LEU A 41 -2.56 -6.38 -11.66
C LEU A 41 -1.79 -5.69 -10.53
N ALA A 42 -1.18 -4.56 -10.81
CA ALA A 42 -0.34 -3.86 -9.84
C ALA A 42 -1.16 -3.20 -8.71
N ARG A 43 -2.47 -2.98 -8.89
CA ARG A 43 -3.34 -2.44 -7.83
C ARG A 43 -3.57 -3.41 -6.67
N ILE A 44 -3.29 -4.69 -6.84
CA ILE A 44 -3.37 -5.70 -5.77
C ILE A 44 -2.26 -5.49 -4.72
N ALA A 45 -1.13 -4.88 -5.11
CA ALA A 45 0.07 -4.78 -4.27
C ALA A 45 -0.16 -4.05 -2.95
N VAL A 46 -0.74 -2.86 -2.99
CA VAL A 46 -0.93 -2.04 -1.79
C VAL A 46 -1.97 -2.63 -0.83
N PRO A 47 -3.16 -3.09 -1.28
CA PRO A 47 -4.08 -3.84 -0.42
C PRO A 47 -3.45 -5.07 0.22
N PHE A 48 -2.62 -5.81 -0.53
CA PHE A 48 -1.89 -6.96 0.00
C PHE A 48 -0.93 -6.55 1.12
N PHE A 49 -0.21 -5.43 1.00
CA PHE A 49 0.64 -4.91 2.07
C PHE A 49 -0.17 -4.52 3.31
N PHE A 50 -1.34 -3.89 3.16
CA PHE A 50 -2.22 -3.57 4.28
C PHE A 50 -2.74 -4.82 4.98
N VAL A 51 -3.25 -5.81 4.24
CA VAL A 51 -3.74 -7.10 4.80
C VAL A 51 -2.60 -7.81 5.54
N THR A 52 -1.42 -7.88 4.93
CA THR A 52 -0.23 -8.51 5.56
C THR A 52 0.13 -7.80 6.86
N SER A 53 0.15 -6.48 6.85
CA SER A 53 0.47 -5.67 8.04
C SER A 53 -0.56 -5.87 9.14
N GLY A 54 -1.86 -5.87 8.82
CA GLY A 54 -2.95 -6.14 9.75
C GLY A 54 -2.89 -7.56 10.32
N PHE A 55 -2.59 -8.56 9.50
CA PHE A 55 -2.46 -9.95 9.92
C PHE A 55 -1.38 -10.14 11.00
N PHE A 56 -0.21 -9.54 10.80
CA PHE A 56 0.86 -9.62 11.80
C PHE A 56 0.62 -8.69 13.00
N PHE A 57 -0.04 -7.56 12.81
CA PHE A 57 -0.41 -6.63 13.88
C PHE A 57 -1.41 -7.23 14.86
N ALA A 58 -2.30 -8.09 14.41
CA ALA A 58 -3.29 -8.80 15.24
C ALA A 58 -2.67 -9.51 16.43
N SER A 59 -1.42 -9.99 16.32
CA SER A 59 -0.71 -10.64 17.45
C SER A 59 -0.41 -9.69 18.61
N LYS A 60 -0.52 -8.37 18.40
CA LYS A 60 -0.31 -7.31 19.40
C LYS A 60 -1.61 -6.75 19.96
N VAL A 61 -2.76 -7.14 19.39
CA VAL A 61 -4.10 -6.67 19.76
C VAL A 61 -4.93 -7.89 20.14
N ARG A 62 -5.23 -8.06 21.42
CA ARG A 62 -5.98 -9.21 21.93
C ARG A 62 -7.45 -8.84 22.11
N ILE A 63 -8.37 -9.58 21.49
CA ILE A 63 -9.81 -9.24 21.45
C ILE A 63 -10.44 -9.09 22.85
N ASN A 64 -10.02 -9.95 23.80
CA ASN A 64 -10.62 -10.04 25.13
C ASN A 64 -9.91 -9.16 26.19
N TYR A 65 -8.99 -8.30 25.79
CA TYR A 65 -8.20 -7.45 26.69
C TYR A 65 -8.59 -6.00 26.56
N SER A 66 -8.43 -5.23 27.63
CA SER A 66 -8.73 -3.81 27.64
C SER A 66 -7.76 -3.03 26.74
N PHE A 67 -8.15 -1.81 26.39
CA PHE A 67 -7.31 -0.89 25.62
C PHE A 67 -5.93 -0.66 26.29
N LYS A 68 -5.94 -0.44 27.62
CA LYS A 68 -4.72 -0.18 28.39
C LYS A 68 -3.73 -1.34 28.42
N GLU A 69 -4.24 -2.58 28.41
CA GLU A 69 -3.39 -3.78 28.47
C GLU A 69 -2.64 -4.06 27.16
N ASP A 70 -3.16 -3.62 26.01
CA ASP A 70 -2.51 -3.83 24.73
C ASP A 70 -1.65 -2.64 24.26
N LEU A 71 -1.85 -1.43 24.83
CA LEU A 71 -1.06 -0.25 24.50
C LEU A 71 0.47 -0.48 24.56
N PRO A 72 1.03 -1.17 25.58
CA PRO A 72 2.47 -1.41 25.64
C PRO A 72 3.02 -2.23 24.48
N GLN A 73 2.17 -3.04 23.80
CA GLN A 73 2.55 -3.83 22.65
C GLN A 73 2.29 -3.11 21.32
N VAL A 74 1.29 -2.22 21.27
CA VAL A 74 0.86 -1.48 20.08
C VAL A 74 1.73 -0.25 19.84
N ILE A 75 2.03 0.52 20.90
CA ILE A 75 2.83 1.74 20.82
C ILE A 75 4.20 1.51 20.14
N PRO A 76 4.99 0.48 20.50
CA PRO A 76 6.27 0.24 19.83
C PRO A 76 6.15 -0.01 18.33
N VAL A 77 5.07 -0.68 17.88
CA VAL A 77 4.83 -0.95 16.46
C VAL A 77 4.53 0.35 15.71
N ILE A 78 3.58 1.13 16.22
CA ILE A 78 3.19 2.41 15.60
C ILE A 78 4.35 3.41 15.66
N SER A 79 5.05 3.52 16.78
CA SER A 79 6.22 4.41 16.93
C SER A 79 7.35 4.04 15.97
N ARG A 80 7.57 2.75 15.70
CA ARG A 80 8.54 2.33 14.69
C ARG A 80 8.14 2.79 13.29
N LEU A 81 6.87 2.65 12.91
CA LEU A 81 6.37 3.13 11.62
C LEU A 81 6.48 4.65 11.49
N ILE A 82 6.15 5.40 12.55
CA ILE A 82 6.30 6.86 12.59
C ILE A 82 7.79 7.24 12.42
N LYS A 83 8.70 6.58 13.13
CA LYS A 83 10.15 6.83 12.99
C LYS A 83 10.62 6.57 11.56
N LEU A 84 10.22 5.46 10.95
CA LEU A 84 10.54 5.15 9.56
C LEU A 84 9.97 6.22 8.61
N TYR A 85 8.72 6.63 8.82
CA TYR A 85 8.10 7.68 8.03
C TYR A 85 8.85 9.01 8.14
N VAL A 86 9.22 9.44 9.34
CA VAL A 86 9.99 10.67 9.58
C VAL A 86 11.37 10.59 8.92
N ILE A 87 12.09 9.48 9.09
CA ILE A 87 13.43 9.30 8.48
C ILE A 87 13.34 9.41 6.94
N TRP A 88 12.40 8.71 6.33
CA TRP A 88 12.23 8.76 4.87
C TRP A 88 11.69 10.10 4.39
N THR A 89 10.85 10.78 5.18
CA THR A 89 10.45 12.17 4.91
C THR A 89 11.68 13.10 4.87
N LEU A 90 12.60 12.99 5.83
CA LEU A 90 13.83 13.78 5.85
C LEU A 90 14.75 13.47 4.66
N ILE A 91 14.82 12.21 4.23
CA ILE A 91 15.60 11.82 3.03
C ILE A 91 15.01 12.43 1.75
N TYR A 92 13.67 12.44 1.62
CA TYR A 92 12.99 13.03 0.45
C TYR A 92 12.89 14.55 0.50
N PHE A 93 13.07 15.16 1.66
CA PHE A 93 12.85 16.58 1.87
C PHE A 93 13.69 17.49 0.98
N PRO A 94 15.03 17.29 0.82
CA PRO A 94 15.84 18.10 -0.10
C PRO A 94 15.35 18.04 -1.55
N LEU A 95 14.88 16.88 -1.97
CA LEU A 95 14.33 16.67 -3.31
C LEU A 95 13.01 17.42 -3.50
N GLN A 96 12.13 17.38 -2.49
CA GLN A 96 10.87 18.11 -2.50
C GLN A 96 11.12 19.63 -2.53
N MET A 97 12.09 20.13 -1.75
CA MET A 97 12.53 21.53 -1.77
C MET A 97 13.02 21.96 -3.15
N TYR A 98 13.84 21.12 -3.77
CA TYR A 98 14.32 21.40 -5.14
C TYR A 98 13.17 21.53 -6.14
N ILE A 99 12.17 20.65 -6.07
CA ILE A 99 10.98 20.70 -6.93
C ILE A 99 10.21 22.00 -6.71
N TRP A 100 10.02 22.45 -5.47
CA TRP A 100 9.30 23.67 -5.15
C TRP A 100 10.00 24.93 -5.63
N VAL A 101 11.29 25.03 -5.36
CA VAL A 101 12.08 26.18 -5.83
C VAL A 101 12.04 26.29 -7.36
N LYS A 102 12.14 25.14 -8.05
CA LYS A 102 12.07 25.08 -9.51
C LYS A 102 10.67 25.38 -10.07
N GLY A 103 9.62 25.04 -9.31
CA GLY A 103 8.21 25.28 -9.66
C GLY A 103 7.75 26.70 -9.33
N GLY A 104 8.58 27.54 -8.68
CA GLY A 104 8.19 28.90 -8.27
C GLY A 104 7.10 28.94 -7.18
N GLU A 105 6.99 27.88 -6.39
CA GLU A 105 5.95 27.77 -5.36
C GLU A 105 6.14 28.80 -4.25
N SER A 106 5.01 29.42 -3.82
CA SER A 106 4.98 30.38 -2.72
C SER A 106 5.33 29.75 -1.37
N TRP A 107 5.84 30.51 -0.42
CA TRP A 107 6.08 30.07 0.95
C TRP A 107 4.84 29.46 1.62
N ARG A 108 3.62 29.84 1.23
CA ARG A 108 2.35 29.23 1.71
C ARG A 108 2.21 27.75 1.38
N TYR A 109 3.00 27.26 0.42
CA TYR A 109 3.02 25.83 0.07
C TYR A 109 3.46 24.93 1.24
N TRP A 110 4.16 25.48 2.24
CA TRP A 110 4.48 24.77 3.47
C TRP A 110 3.26 24.26 4.23
N LEU A 111 2.18 25.04 4.30
CA LEU A 111 0.94 24.63 4.96
C LEU A 111 0.29 23.46 4.20
N VAL A 112 0.27 23.56 2.88
CA VAL A 112 -0.22 22.48 2.01
C VAL A 112 0.65 21.23 2.14
N TYR A 113 1.97 21.39 2.24
CA TYR A 113 2.89 20.26 2.45
C TYR A 113 2.67 19.58 3.79
N LEU A 114 2.52 20.34 4.88
CA LEU A 114 2.22 19.76 6.19
C LEU A 114 0.91 18.97 6.18
N GLN A 115 -0.13 19.52 5.56
CA GLN A 115 -1.40 18.81 5.35
C GLN A 115 -1.18 17.51 4.56
N LYS A 116 -0.48 17.57 3.43
CA LYS A 116 -0.15 16.38 2.62
C LYS A 116 0.68 15.38 3.42
N ALA A 117 1.73 15.82 4.10
CA ALA A 117 2.58 14.94 4.90
C ALA A 117 1.79 14.18 5.97
N PHE A 118 0.77 14.81 6.55
CA PHE A 118 -0.04 14.17 7.58
C PHE A 118 -1.06 13.17 7.01
N PHE A 119 -1.76 13.53 5.92
CA PHE A 119 -2.88 12.74 5.40
C PHE A 119 -2.55 11.87 4.19
N GLU A 120 -1.60 12.27 3.34
CA GLU A 120 -1.36 11.66 2.02
C GLU A 120 0.09 11.23 1.79
N GLY A 121 0.97 11.52 2.74
CA GLY A 121 2.40 11.25 2.64
C GLY A 121 3.22 12.48 2.26
N SER A 122 4.38 12.62 2.89
CA SER A 122 5.33 13.72 2.67
C SER A 122 5.93 13.74 1.26
N TYR A 123 5.88 12.61 0.59
CA TYR A 123 6.23 12.43 -0.81
C TYR A 123 5.23 11.46 -1.45
N TYR A 124 4.92 11.62 -2.74
CA TYR A 124 3.85 10.87 -3.40
C TYR A 124 4.03 9.35 -3.38
N THR A 125 5.26 8.84 -3.21
CA THR A 125 5.50 7.39 -3.05
C THR A 125 5.41 6.92 -1.61
N LEU A 126 5.43 7.81 -0.61
CA LEU A 126 5.38 7.49 0.82
C LEU A 126 3.95 7.42 1.40
N TRP A 127 2.93 7.67 0.59
CA TRP A 127 1.53 7.73 1.05
C TRP A 127 1.05 6.45 1.78
N TYR A 128 1.51 5.28 1.33
CA TYR A 128 1.14 4.02 1.98
C TYR A 128 1.63 3.97 3.44
N LEU A 129 2.80 4.52 3.74
CA LEU A 129 3.36 4.46 5.10
C LEU A 129 2.56 5.34 6.08
N SER A 130 2.20 6.58 5.68
CA SER A 130 1.31 7.45 6.46
C SER A 130 -0.08 6.81 6.61
N ALA A 131 -0.64 6.27 5.53
CA ALA A 131 -1.91 5.58 5.53
C ALA A 131 -1.90 4.33 6.43
N LEU A 132 -0.78 3.57 6.46
CA LEU A 132 -0.64 2.39 7.32
C LEU A 132 -0.62 2.75 8.80
N ILE A 133 0.09 3.83 9.17
CA ILE A 133 0.12 4.32 10.56
C ILE A 133 -1.30 4.64 11.02
N PHE A 134 -2.03 5.43 10.23
CA PHE A 134 -3.41 5.78 10.54
C PHE A 134 -4.32 4.55 10.60
N ALA A 135 -4.27 3.68 9.59
CA ALA A 135 -5.11 2.50 9.49
C ALA A 135 -4.90 1.53 10.66
N MET A 136 -3.65 1.33 11.12
CA MET A 136 -3.36 0.48 12.27
C MET A 136 -3.89 1.09 13.57
N ALA A 137 -3.67 2.39 13.79
CA ALA A 137 -4.19 3.08 14.97
C ALA A 137 -5.72 3.06 15.01
N PHE A 138 -6.37 3.37 13.88
CA PHE A 138 -7.82 3.38 13.75
C PHE A 138 -8.41 1.96 13.93
N SER A 139 -7.84 0.96 13.27
CA SER A 139 -8.27 -0.44 13.44
C SER A 139 -8.09 -0.91 14.89
N PHE A 140 -6.98 -0.55 15.55
CA PHE A 140 -6.78 -0.87 16.97
C PHE A 140 -7.91 -0.33 17.83
N VAL A 141 -8.24 0.95 17.68
CA VAL A 141 -9.36 1.58 18.43
C VAL A 141 -10.68 0.85 18.15
N LEU A 142 -11.01 0.62 16.88
CA LEU A 142 -12.26 -0.05 16.51
C LEU A 142 -12.35 -1.49 17.07
N PHE A 143 -11.28 -2.28 17.02
CA PHE A 143 -11.27 -3.64 17.58
C PHE A 143 -11.39 -3.67 19.13
N LYS A 144 -11.14 -2.54 19.80
CA LYS A 144 -11.38 -2.39 21.24
C LYS A 144 -12.79 -1.94 21.58
N LEU A 145 -13.42 -1.18 20.69
CA LEU A 145 -14.76 -0.62 20.92
C LEU A 145 -15.88 -1.53 20.38
N CYS A 146 -15.61 -2.29 19.32
CA CYS A 146 -16.62 -3.02 18.57
C CYS A 146 -16.26 -4.51 18.39
N LYS A 147 -17.29 -5.34 18.22
CA LYS A 147 -17.11 -6.74 17.83
C LYS A 147 -16.42 -6.83 16.45
N PRO A 148 -15.51 -7.79 16.21
CA PRO A 148 -14.72 -7.90 14.98
C PRO A 148 -15.51 -7.87 13.67
N LYS A 149 -16.72 -8.45 13.65
CA LYS A 149 -17.60 -8.39 12.46
C LYS A 149 -18.14 -6.98 12.19
N ILE A 150 -18.42 -6.23 13.27
CA ILE A 150 -18.89 -4.82 13.16
C ILE A 150 -17.74 -3.96 12.64
N VAL A 151 -16.50 -4.18 13.13
CA VAL A 151 -15.32 -3.47 12.61
C VAL A 151 -15.16 -3.69 11.11
N LEU A 152 -15.28 -4.94 10.63
CA LEU A 152 -15.25 -5.22 9.19
C LEU A 152 -16.38 -4.50 8.44
N GLY A 153 -17.60 -4.49 8.99
CA GLY A 153 -18.74 -3.79 8.38
C GLY A 153 -18.48 -2.29 8.26
N ILE A 154 -18.04 -1.63 9.34
CA ILE A 154 -17.72 -0.19 9.35
C ILE A 154 -16.61 0.13 8.34
N THR A 155 -15.50 -0.60 8.39
CA THR A 155 -14.36 -0.33 7.52
C THR A 155 -14.64 -0.68 6.05
N LEU A 156 -15.50 -1.70 5.78
CA LEU A 156 -15.99 -1.99 4.43
C LEU A 156 -16.86 -0.86 3.89
N MET A 157 -17.76 -0.30 4.70
CA MET A 157 -18.58 0.85 4.31
C MET A 157 -17.69 2.06 3.97
N LEU A 158 -16.67 2.34 4.78
CA LEU A 158 -15.68 3.39 4.49
C LEU A 158 -14.95 3.14 3.15
N PHE A 159 -14.55 1.89 2.89
CA PHE A 159 -13.92 1.50 1.62
C PHE A 159 -14.88 1.67 0.43
N ILE A 160 -16.14 1.26 0.57
CA ILE A 160 -17.19 1.42 -0.46
C ILE A 160 -17.39 2.92 -0.76
N CYS A 161 -17.54 3.75 0.26
CA CYS A 161 -17.63 5.20 0.10
C CYS A 161 -16.39 5.77 -0.61
N GLY A 162 -15.18 5.35 -0.19
CA GLY A 162 -13.93 5.77 -0.83
C GLY A 162 -13.85 5.36 -2.30
N THR A 163 -14.30 4.16 -2.65
CA THR A 163 -14.32 3.65 -4.02
C THR A 163 -15.27 4.45 -4.90
N PHE A 164 -16.48 4.74 -4.41
CA PHE A 164 -17.43 5.60 -5.13
C PHE A 164 -16.85 7.02 -5.35
N LEU A 165 -16.26 7.60 -4.34
CA LEU A 165 -15.67 8.93 -4.41
C LEU A 165 -14.42 9.00 -5.29
N GLN A 166 -13.71 7.91 -5.57
CA GLN A 166 -12.51 7.86 -6.38
C GLN A 166 -12.79 7.37 -7.81
N SER A 167 -13.13 6.10 -7.94
CA SER A 167 -13.20 5.42 -9.24
C SER A 167 -14.56 5.58 -9.94
N TYR A 168 -15.61 5.86 -9.18
CA TYR A 168 -16.99 6.01 -9.68
C TYR A 168 -17.52 7.43 -9.51
N PHE A 169 -16.64 8.42 -9.38
CA PHE A 169 -16.94 9.80 -9.04
C PHE A 169 -18.04 10.42 -9.94
N ASP A 170 -18.02 10.17 -11.23
CA ASP A 170 -18.90 10.83 -12.17
C ASP A 170 -20.29 10.23 -12.28
N ILE A 171 -20.48 9.03 -11.74
CA ILE A 171 -21.82 8.44 -11.59
C ILE A 171 -22.62 9.23 -10.54
N PHE A 172 -21.95 9.78 -9.53
CA PHE A 172 -22.55 10.57 -8.46
C PHE A 172 -22.30 12.07 -8.68
N ARG A 173 -23.06 12.71 -9.55
CA ARG A 173 -22.92 14.14 -9.95
C ARG A 173 -23.11 15.19 -8.83
N SER A 174 -23.22 14.84 -7.55
CA SER A 174 -23.35 15.80 -6.46
C SER A 174 -22.02 16.49 -6.13
N ARG A 175 -21.74 17.60 -6.79
CA ARG A 175 -20.46 18.34 -6.69
C ARG A 175 -20.19 18.95 -5.30
N GLU A 176 -21.21 19.27 -4.49
CA GLU A 176 -21.02 20.03 -3.24
C GLU A 176 -20.42 19.20 -2.10
N LEU A 177 -20.97 18.02 -1.79
CA LEU A 177 -20.42 17.12 -0.76
C LEU A 177 -18.97 16.69 -1.07
N LEU A 178 -18.64 16.57 -2.35
CA LEU A 178 -17.35 16.17 -2.86
C LEU A 178 -16.32 17.27 -2.80
N SER A 179 -16.71 18.54 -2.98
CA SER A 179 -15.80 19.69 -2.87
C SER A 179 -15.22 19.79 -1.46
N TRP A 180 -16.05 19.59 -0.43
CA TRP A 180 -15.61 19.56 0.97
C TRP A 180 -14.56 18.48 1.25
N TYR A 181 -14.82 17.24 0.78
CA TYR A 181 -13.87 16.15 0.97
C TYR A 181 -12.53 16.47 0.32
N TYR A 182 -12.54 16.91 -0.94
CA TYR A 182 -11.32 17.21 -1.71
C TYR A 182 -10.62 18.52 -1.32
N THR A 183 -11.23 19.36 -0.49
CA THR A 183 -10.57 20.48 0.17
C THR A 183 -9.65 19.99 1.30
N LEU A 184 -10.07 18.93 2.01
CA LEU A 184 -9.30 18.34 3.10
C LEU A 184 -8.37 17.22 2.66
N PHE A 185 -8.81 16.41 1.69
CA PHE A 185 -8.12 15.23 1.20
C PHE A 185 -8.07 15.25 -0.32
N LEU A 186 -6.87 15.20 -0.91
CA LEU A 186 -6.72 15.18 -2.37
C LEU A 186 -7.13 13.84 -2.99
N THR A 187 -7.15 12.76 -2.20
CA THR A 187 -7.48 11.41 -2.65
C THR A 187 -8.22 10.62 -1.57
N THR A 188 -9.03 9.67 -1.99
CA THR A 188 -9.66 8.69 -1.07
C THR A 188 -8.75 7.49 -0.80
N ARG A 189 -7.62 7.38 -1.49
CA ARG A 189 -6.58 6.38 -1.23
C ARG A 189 -5.75 6.78 -0.02
N ASN A 190 -6.34 6.77 1.16
CA ASN A 190 -5.72 7.15 2.43
C ASN A 190 -5.93 6.07 3.51
N GLY A 191 -5.44 6.34 4.71
CA GLY A 191 -5.54 5.40 5.83
C GLY A 191 -6.97 5.13 6.28
N LEU A 192 -7.88 6.12 6.18
CA LEU A 192 -9.27 5.99 6.64
C LEU A 192 -10.13 5.18 5.65
N LEU A 193 -10.24 5.65 4.41
CA LEU A 193 -11.19 5.09 3.43
C LEU A 193 -10.65 3.85 2.71
N PHE A 194 -9.33 3.67 2.64
CA PHE A 194 -8.71 2.55 1.95
C PHE A 194 -7.97 1.60 2.89
N GLY A 195 -6.99 2.12 3.64
CA GLY A 195 -6.10 1.31 4.46
C GLY A 195 -6.80 0.60 5.61
N SER A 196 -7.77 1.26 6.27
CA SER A 196 -8.46 0.74 7.45
C SER A 196 -9.19 -0.57 7.17
N PHE A 197 -9.82 -0.70 6.00
CA PHE A 197 -10.50 -1.94 5.63
C PHE A 197 -9.52 -3.11 5.47
N PHE A 198 -8.46 -2.95 4.69
CA PHE A 198 -7.51 -4.03 4.43
C PHE A 198 -6.69 -4.40 5.67
N VAL A 199 -6.35 -3.45 6.53
CA VAL A 199 -5.72 -3.73 7.83
C VAL A 199 -6.69 -4.53 8.72
N SER A 200 -7.95 -4.08 8.84
CA SER A 200 -8.97 -4.79 9.62
C SER A 200 -9.27 -6.18 9.08
N LEU A 201 -9.28 -6.35 7.75
CA LEU A 201 -9.42 -7.66 7.10
C LEU A 201 -8.26 -8.59 7.47
N GLY A 202 -7.02 -8.09 7.43
CA GLY A 202 -5.84 -8.85 7.86
C GLY A 202 -5.91 -9.28 9.32
N MET A 203 -6.31 -8.36 10.21
CA MET A 203 -6.52 -8.67 11.64
C MET A 203 -7.62 -9.73 11.80
N TYR A 204 -8.75 -9.58 11.13
CA TYR A 204 -9.86 -10.52 11.17
C TYR A 204 -9.43 -11.93 10.71
N ILE A 205 -8.70 -12.02 9.61
CA ILE A 205 -8.14 -13.30 9.12
C ILE A 205 -7.24 -13.93 10.19
N SER A 206 -6.39 -13.15 10.85
CA SER A 206 -5.50 -13.65 11.89
C SER A 206 -6.26 -14.27 13.07
N TYR A 207 -7.38 -13.66 13.49
CA TYR A 207 -8.18 -14.14 14.63
C TYR A 207 -9.08 -15.32 14.26
N PHE A 208 -9.68 -15.32 13.08
CA PHE A 208 -10.79 -16.20 12.72
C PHE A 208 -10.54 -17.04 11.48
N LYS A 209 -9.28 -17.15 11.02
CA LYS A 209 -8.96 -17.93 9.83
C LYS A 209 -9.55 -19.33 9.92
N LYS A 210 -10.40 -19.67 8.96
CA LYS A 210 -10.84 -21.04 8.73
C LYS A 210 -10.00 -21.62 7.60
N THR A 211 -9.41 -22.77 7.82
CA THR A 211 -8.73 -23.53 6.75
C THR A 211 -9.78 -23.97 5.74
N ARG A 212 -9.70 -23.44 4.54
CA ARG A 212 -10.47 -23.89 3.38
C ARG A 212 -9.57 -24.69 2.44
N SER A 213 -10.17 -25.55 1.64
CA SER A 213 -9.44 -26.28 0.60
C SER A 213 -8.65 -25.30 -0.30
N GLN A 214 -7.41 -25.65 -0.62
CA GLN A 214 -6.55 -24.85 -1.49
C GLN A 214 -7.19 -24.64 -2.88
N LYS A 215 -7.81 -25.70 -3.44
CA LYS A 215 -8.52 -25.63 -4.72
C LYS A 215 -9.64 -24.58 -4.71
N TYR A 216 -10.40 -24.52 -3.61
CA TYR A 216 -11.44 -23.50 -3.41
C TYR A 216 -10.85 -22.07 -3.43
N ASN A 217 -9.78 -21.83 -2.66
CA ASN A 217 -9.16 -20.50 -2.61
C ASN A 217 -8.60 -20.08 -3.97
N ILE A 218 -7.97 -20.99 -4.72
CA ILE A 218 -7.44 -20.72 -6.07
C ILE A 218 -8.58 -20.44 -7.06
N GLY A 219 -9.66 -21.23 -7.03
CA GLY A 219 -10.81 -21.03 -7.93
C GLY A 219 -11.47 -19.67 -7.70
N PHE A 220 -11.69 -19.27 -6.44
CA PHE A 220 -12.26 -17.95 -6.12
C PHE A 220 -11.28 -16.80 -6.36
N LEU A 221 -9.98 -17.02 -6.20
CA LEU A 221 -8.95 -16.04 -6.59
C LEU A 221 -9.02 -15.78 -8.10
N PHE A 222 -9.07 -16.82 -8.91
CA PHE A 222 -9.18 -16.69 -10.36
C PHE A 222 -10.47 -15.95 -10.76
N LEU A 223 -11.62 -16.38 -10.23
CA LEU A 223 -12.91 -15.73 -10.50
C LEU A 223 -12.89 -14.24 -10.10
N SER A 224 -12.43 -13.93 -8.88
CA SER A 224 -12.38 -12.55 -8.40
C SER A 224 -11.39 -11.69 -9.21
N PHE A 225 -10.30 -12.27 -9.71
CA PHE A 225 -9.34 -11.57 -10.57
C PHE A 225 -9.93 -11.28 -11.96
N VAL A 226 -10.69 -12.23 -12.54
CA VAL A 226 -11.42 -11.98 -13.79
C VAL A 226 -12.45 -10.87 -13.61
N LEU A 227 -13.21 -10.89 -12.49
CA LEU A 227 -14.17 -9.83 -12.17
C LEU A 227 -13.50 -8.48 -11.91
N LEU A 228 -12.31 -8.47 -11.27
CA LEU A 228 -11.50 -7.25 -11.10
C LEU A 228 -11.08 -6.66 -12.44
N THR A 229 -10.64 -7.52 -13.37
CA THR A 229 -10.27 -7.10 -14.72
C THR A 229 -11.49 -6.51 -15.45
N PHE A 230 -12.62 -7.20 -15.38
CA PHE A 230 -13.86 -6.74 -15.98
C PHE A 230 -14.31 -5.39 -15.38
N GLU A 231 -14.31 -5.24 -14.04
CA GLU A 231 -14.64 -3.99 -13.36
C GLU A 231 -13.74 -2.84 -13.84
N ALA A 232 -12.42 -3.03 -13.84
CA ALA A 232 -11.46 -1.99 -14.18
C ALA A 232 -11.63 -1.51 -15.63
N PHE A 233 -11.77 -2.43 -16.60
CA PHE A 233 -11.96 -2.05 -18.00
C PHE A 233 -13.30 -1.38 -18.27
N ASN A 234 -14.39 -1.81 -17.62
CA ASN A 234 -15.68 -1.12 -17.77
C ASN A 234 -15.67 0.29 -17.18
N VAL A 235 -15.02 0.49 -16.04
CA VAL A 235 -14.95 1.83 -15.42
C VAL A 235 -14.01 2.76 -16.18
N GLN A 236 -12.97 2.23 -16.85
CA GLN A 236 -12.11 3.02 -17.72
C GLN A 236 -12.89 3.75 -18.81
N HIS A 237 -13.87 3.08 -19.42
CA HIS A 237 -14.70 3.64 -20.49
C HIS A 237 -15.74 4.69 -19.99
N LEU A 238 -16.01 4.73 -18.68
CA LEU A 238 -16.87 5.77 -18.10
C LEU A 238 -16.16 7.14 -17.94
N ALA A 239 -15.01 7.30 -18.52
CA ALA A 239 -14.20 8.50 -18.85
C ALA A 239 -13.86 9.50 -17.72
N PHE A 240 -14.35 9.36 -16.50
CA PHE A 240 -14.41 10.45 -15.52
C PHE A 240 -13.85 10.11 -14.14
N THR A 241 -12.85 9.25 -14.05
CA THR A 241 -12.30 8.87 -12.75
C THR A 241 -11.25 9.89 -12.28
N LYS A 242 -11.34 10.42 -11.08
CA LYS A 242 -10.26 11.20 -10.44
C LYS A 242 -8.99 10.40 -10.20
N GLY A 243 -8.93 9.17 -10.69
CA GLY A 243 -7.78 8.28 -10.66
C GLY A 243 -8.19 6.82 -10.51
N ASN A 244 -7.64 5.98 -11.35
CA ASN A 244 -7.81 4.54 -11.32
C ASN A 244 -7.10 3.94 -10.10
N GLY A 245 -7.74 3.00 -9.39
CA GLY A 245 -7.00 2.25 -8.37
C GLY A 245 -7.75 1.86 -7.11
N MET A 246 -9.04 2.18 -7.00
CA MET A 246 -9.93 1.61 -5.99
C MET A 246 -11.06 0.87 -6.69
N TRP A 247 -11.00 -0.46 -6.65
CA TRP A 247 -11.96 -1.36 -7.27
C TRP A 247 -12.65 -2.20 -6.20
N PHE A 248 -13.95 -2.46 -6.34
CA PHE A 248 -14.69 -3.32 -5.40
C PHE A 248 -14.13 -4.75 -5.40
N MET A 249 -13.75 -5.24 -6.57
CA MET A 249 -13.23 -6.61 -6.72
C MET A 249 -11.81 -6.79 -6.16
N LEU A 250 -11.12 -5.71 -5.74
CA LEU A 250 -9.89 -5.84 -4.93
C LEU A 250 -10.15 -6.58 -3.61
N VAL A 251 -11.33 -6.41 -3.02
CA VAL A 251 -11.68 -7.04 -1.74
C VAL A 251 -11.60 -8.58 -1.83
N PRO A 252 -12.41 -9.25 -2.66
CA PRO A 252 -12.33 -10.70 -2.78
C PRO A 252 -11.00 -11.17 -3.37
N THR A 253 -10.41 -10.45 -4.33
CA THR A 253 -9.13 -10.83 -4.95
C THR A 253 -8.01 -10.88 -3.92
N VAL A 254 -7.84 -9.85 -3.10
CA VAL A 254 -6.78 -9.80 -2.08
C VAL A 254 -7.08 -10.79 -0.94
N TYR A 255 -8.34 -10.96 -0.56
CA TYR A 255 -8.72 -11.96 0.44
C TYR A 255 -8.33 -13.38 0.00
N PHE A 256 -8.74 -13.81 -1.20
CA PHE A 256 -8.45 -15.16 -1.68
C PHE A 256 -6.96 -15.34 -2.02
N LEU A 257 -6.27 -14.31 -2.51
CA LEU A 257 -4.82 -14.33 -2.66
C LEU A 257 -4.15 -14.59 -1.30
N PHE A 258 -4.51 -13.84 -0.27
CA PHE A 258 -3.92 -13.98 1.06
C PHE A 258 -4.21 -15.35 1.67
N MET A 259 -5.46 -15.84 1.54
CA MET A 259 -5.84 -17.19 2.02
C MET A 259 -5.12 -18.31 1.25
N THR A 260 -4.90 -18.15 -0.05
CA THR A 260 -4.09 -19.07 -0.86
C THR A 260 -2.66 -19.14 -0.34
N LEU A 261 -2.03 -18.00 -0.08
CA LEU A 261 -0.65 -17.92 0.42
C LEU A 261 -0.49 -18.47 1.84
N LEU A 262 -1.49 -18.33 2.70
CA LEU A 262 -1.49 -18.91 4.06
C LEU A 262 -1.47 -20.45 4.06
N ASN A 263 -2.00 -21.06 3.01
CA ASN A 263 -2.05 -22.53 2.85
C ASN A 263 -0.82 -23.08 2.11
N VAL A 264 0.06 -22.22 1.58
CA VAL A 264 1.31 -22.66 0.95
C VAL A 264 2.36 -22.90 2.02
N ASN A 265 2.80 -24.14 2.14
CA ASN A 265 3.90 -24.52 3.03
C ASN A 265 5.19 -24.61 2.20
N LEU A 266 6.05 -23.63 2.35
CA LEU A 266 7.41 -23.65 1.81
C LEU A 266 8.39 -23.94 2.94
N GLU A 267 9.45 -24.66 2.64
CA GLU A 267 10.55 -24.89 3.60
C GLU A 267 11.16 -23.58 4.01
N ASN A 268 11.47 -23.47 5.31
CA ASN A 268 12.00 -22.23 5.86
C ASN A 268 13.52 -22.23 5.83
N HIS A 269 14.11 -21.47 4.93
CA HIS A 269 15.53 -21.20 4.90
C HIS A 269 15.87 -19.87 5.60
N SER A 270 17.00 -19.84 6.29
CA SER A 270 17.47 -18.63 6.99
C SER A 270 17.61 -17.40 6.07
N SER A 271 17.86 -17.61 4.77
CA SER A 271 17.96 -16.54 3.77
C SER A 271 16.65 -15.77 3.55
N TYR A 272 15.48 -16.37 3.83
CA TYR A 272 14.19 -15.70 3.62
C TYR A 272 13.92 -14.55 4.60
N HIS A 273 14.66 -14.45 5.71
CA HIS A 273 14.53 -13.31 6.61
C HIS A 273 14.86 -11.95 5.97
N ILE A 274 15.66 -11.96 4.88
CA ILE A 274 16.04 -10.74 4.14
C ILE A 274 14.87 -10.18 3.31
N LEU A 275 13.87 -10.99 2.93
CA LEU A 275 12.81 -10.59 2.03
C LEU A 275 11.92 -9.48 2.60
N ARG A 276 11.69 -9.47 3.93
CA ARG A 276 10.88 -8.43 4.59
C ARG A 276 11.54 -7.06 4.52
N PRO A 277 12.78 -6.88 5.02
CA PRO A 277 13.44 -5.59 4.91
C PRO A 277 13.73 -5.22 3.45
N LEU A 278 14.00 -6.20 2.56
CA LEU A 278 14.21 -5.95 1.13
C LEU A 278 12.96 -5.33 0.48
N SER A 279 11.78 -5.96 0.64
CA SER A 279 10.52 -5.43 0.07
C SER A 279 10.17 -4.05 0.61
N PHE A 280 10.45 -3.78 1.89
CA PHE A 280 10.24 -2.47 2.48
C PHE A 280 11.18 -1.43 1.90
N LEU A 281 12.49 -1.72 1.81
CA LEU A 281 13.47 -0.82 1.21
C LEU A 281 13.17 -0.52 -0.25
N MET A 282 12.81 -1.54 -1.04
CA MET A 282 12.35 -1.35 -2.42
C MET A 282 11.16 -0.39 -2.49
N TYR A 283 10.18 -0.57 -1.59
CA TYR A 283 9.02 0.31 -1.54
C TYR A 283 9.41 1.76 -1.19
N VAL A 284 10.26 2.00 -0.20
CA VAL A 284 10.53 3.37 0.24
C VAL A 284 11.56 4.10 -0.62
N SER A 285 12.45 3.40 -1.33
CA SER A 285 13.56 4.01 -2.07
C SER A 285 13.29 4.24 -3.55
N HIS A 286 12.35 3.51 -4.19
CA HIS A 286 12.13 3.62 -5.65
C HIS A 286 11.85 5.05 -6.12
N GLY A 287 11.15 5.86 -5.29
CA GLY A 287 10.85 7.24 -5.60
C GLY A 287 12.08 8.14 -5.82
N LEU A 288 13.22 7.81 -5.22
CA LEU A 288 14.49 8.52 -5.45
C LEU A 288 14.95 8.33 -6.90
N PHE A 289 14.88 7.09 -7.39
CA PHE A 289 15.33 6.73 -8.73
C PHE A 289 14.35 7.21 -9.82
N LEU A 290 13.04 7.25 -9.52
CA LEU A 290 12.03 7.79 -10.44
C LEU A 290 12.38 9.20 -10.91
N ILE A 291 12.88 10.05 -10.03
CA ILE A 291 13.25 11.42 -10.37
C ILE A 291 14.60 11.46 -11.09
N LEU A 292 15.58 10.72 -10.57
CA LEU A 292 16.93 10.70 -11.11
C LEU A 292 16.95 10.28 -12.59
N PHE A 293 16.15 9.28 -12.93
CA PHE A 293 16.07 8.73 -14.29
C PHE A 293 14.84 9.18 -15.09
N SER A 294 14.12 10.22 -14.64
CA SER A 294 12.84 10.67 -15.25
C SER A 294 12.92 10.98 -16.75
N LYS A 295 14.09 11.36 -17.27
CA LYS A 295 14.29 11.62 -18.71
C LYS A 295 14.17 10.34 -19.55
N LEU A 296 14.51 9.16 -19.01
CA LEU A 296 14.40 7.89 -19.73
C LEU A 296 12.96 7.52 -20.05
N TYR A 297 12.00 7.94 -19.24
CA TYR A 297 10.59 7.67 -19.50
C TYR A 297 10.12 8.23 -20.85
N ARG A 298 10.67 9.38 -21.28
CA ARG A 298 10.33 10.00 -22.57
C ARG A 298 10.94 9.25 -23.77
N ILE A 299 11.96 8.44 -23.53
CA ILE A 299 12.67 7.68 -24.57
C ILE A 299 12.01 6.31 -24.71
N ASP A 300 11.93 5.57 -23.61
CA ASP A 300 11.38 4.22 -23.56
C ASP A 300 10.88 3.90 -22.15
N SER A 301 9.59 3.57 -22.01
CA SER A 301 8.96 3.29 -20.72
C SER A 301 9.39 1.94 -20.13
N LEU A 302 9.67 0.94 -20.96
CA LEU A 302 10.14 -0.36 -20.51
C LEU A 302 11.58 -0.27 -20.00
N LEU A 303 12.46 0.42 -20.73
CA LEU A 303 13.82 0.68 -20.29
C LEU A 303 13.83 1.47 -18.97
N TYR A 304 12.98 2.47 -18.85
CA TYR A 304 12.81 3.23 -17.61
C TYR A 304 12.42 2.31 -16.44
N PHE A 305 11.43 1.44 -16.61
CA PHE A 305 11.04 0.45 -15.59
C PHE A 305 12.20 -0.45 -15.19
N ILE A 306 12.93 -1.00 -16.17
CA ILE A 306 14.05 -1.91 -15.92
C ILE A 306 15.14 -1.20 -15.10
N VAL A 307 15.52 0.03 -15.48
CA VAL A 307 16.54 0.82 -14.77
C VAL A 307 16.08 1.12 -13.34
N ILE A 308 14.84 1.60 -13.14
CA ILE A 308 14.31 1.88 -11.81
C ILE A 308 14.29 0.64 -10.94
N LEU A 309 13.87 -0.50 -11.50
CA LEU A 309 13.83 -1.77 -10.77
C LEU A 309 15.24 -2.22 -10.35
N LEU A 310 16.20 -2.21 -11.26
CA LEU A 310 17.58 -2.63 -10.99
C LEU A 310 18.24 -1.72 -9.95
N GLU A 311 18.17 -0.40 -10.11
CA GLU A 311 18.74 0.57 -9.18
C GLU A 311 18.13 0.44 -7.78
N THR A 312 16.81 0.29 -7.71
CA THR A 312 16.10 0.08 -6.44
C THR A 312 16.53 -1.23 -5.77
N CYS A 313 16.65 -2.32 -6.52
CA CYS A 313 17.09 -3.60 -5.99
C CYS A 313 18.56 -3.54 -5.52
N ILE A 314 19.45 -3.00 -6.33
CA ILE A 314 20.89 -2.85 -5.98
C ILE A 314 21.04 -2.01 -4.72
N PHE A 315 20.40 -0.83 -4.67
CA PHE A 315 20.41 0.04 -3.51
C PHE A 315 19.94 -0.68 -2.25
N SER A 316 18.78 -1.38 -2.34
CA SER A 316 18.20 -2.09 -1.21
C SER A 316 19.12 -3.21 -0.70
N VAL A 317 19.71 -3.99 -1.60
CA VAL A 317 20.64 -5.08 -1.25
C VAL A 317 21.92 -4.50 -0.64
N VAL A 318 22.53 -3.49 -1.25
CA VAL A 318 23.73 -2.82 -0.73
C VAL A 318 23.46 -2.25 0.67
N LEU A 319 22.32 -1.59 0.87
CA LEU A 319 21.95 -1.03 2.17
C LEU A 319 21.82 -2.12 3.24
N LEU A 320 21.24 -3.27 2.91
CA LEU A 320 21.13 -4.42 3.82
C LEU A 320 22.50 -4.99 4.19
N PHE A 321 23.46 -5.03 3.24
CA PHE A 321 24.82 -5.45 3.53
C PHE A 321 25.57 -4.44 4.40
N VAL A 322 25.50 -3.16 4.05
CA VAL A 322 26.12 -2.06 4.82
C VAL A 322 25.57 -2.00 6.25
N SER A 323 24.28 -2.22 6.44
CA SER A 323 23.64 -2.20 7.75
C SER A 323 24.12 -3.30 8.71
N LYS A 324 24.73 -4.38 8.18
CA LYS A 324 25.38 -5.40 9.02
C LYS A 324 26.68 -4.88 9.64
N LYS A 325 27.41 -4.00 8.94
CA LYS A 325 28.67 -3.41 9.40
C LYS A 325 28.44 -2.10 10.17
N ILE A 326 27.45 -1.30 9.75
CA ILE A 326 27.16 0.03 10.31
C ILE A 326 25.73 0.02 10.86
N PRO A 327 25.55 -0.20 12.19
CA PRO A 327 24.23 -0.40 12.79
C PRO A 327 23.23 0.75 12.63
N CYS A 328 23.69 2.00 12.39
CA CYS A 328 22.80 3.14 12.22
C CYS A 328 21.88 2.97 10.99
N PHE A 329 22.31 2.28 9.93
CA PHE A 329 21.51 2.00 8.74
C PHE A 329 20.34 1.01 9.00
N LYS A 330 20.37 0.25 10.10
CA LYS A 330 19.21 -0.58 10.51
C LYS A 330 17.98 0.26 10.86
N LYS A 331 18.15 1.56 11.11
CA LYS A 331 17.04 2.49 11.37
C LYS A 331 16.23 2.82 10.11
N LEU A 332 16.72 2.46 8.93
CA LEU A 332 16.07 2.75 7.63
C LEU A 332 15.01 1.71 7.25
N TYR A 333 14.91 0.58 7.99
CA TYR A 333 13.95 -0.48 7.71
C TYR A 333 13.45 -1.23 8.96
#